data_77147d8942823dcf052bba0fe1b97c9d
#
_entry.id   77147d8942823dcf052bba0fe1b97c9d
#
_cell.length_a   1.000
_cell.length_b   1.000
_cell.length_c   1.000
_cell.angle_alpha   90.00
_cell.angle_beta   90.00
_cell.angle_gamma   90.00
#
_symmetry.space_group_name_H-M   'P 1'
#
loop_
_entity.id
_entity.type
_entity.pdbx_description
1 polymer ?
#
loop_
_entity_poly.entity_id
_entity_poly.type
_entity_poly.pdbx_seq_one_letter_code
_entity_poly.pdbx_strand_id
1 'polypeptide(L)'
;MPIKVPQSRLGRSAGVAAIAVVLVGGFEGMKTVAYLDPVGIPTHCFGETRGVKLGDVATPDQCKAMLRNRLEEDSAGIDRCLPPDVPDPSYIAFLSAAYNIGVPAFCSSSMAKRTRAGDLEGGCNALPLWDKVTIHGVKVALPGLTRRRAEERALCLTGVRP
;
A
#
# COMPACT_ATOMS: atom_id res chain seq x y z
N MET A 1 10.23 -32.43 0.85
CA MET A 1 10.66 -31.20 1.54
C MET A 1 9.70 -30.09 1.18
N PRO A 2 9.13 -29.38 2.13
CA PRO A 2 8.30 -28.24 1.79
C PRO A 2 9.16 -27.18 1.11
N ILE A 3 8.73 -26.73 -0.06
CA ILE A 3 9.35 -25.62 -0.78
C ILE A 3 9.17 -24.38 0.11
N LYS A 4 10.28 -23.89 0.67
CA LYS A 4 10.27 -22.62 1.39
C LYS A 4 9.97 -21.51 0.38
N VAL A 5 8.74 -21.04 0.35
CA VAL A 5 8.40 -19.84 -0.43
C VAL A 5 9.23 -18.69 0.17
N PRO A 6 9.99 -17.95 -0.65
CA PRO A 6 10.74 -16.81 -0.14
C PRO A 6 9.77 -15.84 0.54
N GLN A 7 10.00 -15.54 1.81
CA GLN A 7 9.19 -14.57 2.54
C GLN A 7 9.39 -13.18 1.93
N SER A 8 8.31 -12.43 1.79
CA SER A 8 8.36 -11.01 1.42
C SER A 8 9.22 -10.22 2.42
N ARG A 9 9.69 -9.05 2.02
CA ARG A 9 10.44 -8.17 2.92
C ARG A 9 9.62 -7.82 4.16
N LEU A 10 8.32 -7.57 4.01
CA LEU A 10 7.42 -7.34 5.14
C LEU A 10 7.38 -8.56 6.07
N GLY A 11 7.28 -9.76 5.53
CA GLY A 11 7.24 -10.98 6.32
C GLY A 11 8.53 -11.28 7.08
N ARG A 12 9.67 -10.72 6.64
CA ARG A 12 10.97 -10.88 7.31
C ARG A 12 11.23 -9.84 8.40
N SER A 13 10.45 -8.77 8.48
CA SER A 13 10.69 -7.67 9.43
C SER A 13 9.41 -7.29 10.16
N ALA A 14 9.32 -7.67 11.44
CA ALA A 14 8.19 -7.30 12.29
C ALA A 14 8.07 -5.77 12.46
N GLY A 15 9.19 -5.04 12.49
CA GLY A 15 9.20 -3.59 12.59
C GLY A 15 8.63 -2.93 11.35
N VAL A 16 9.05 -3.36 10.16
CA VAL A 16 8.48 -2.86 8.89
C VAL A 16 6.99 -3.18 8.79
N ALA A 17 6.59 -4.40 9.17
CA ALA A 17 5.19 -4.81 9.16
C ALA A 17 4.34 -3.94 10.09
N ALA A 18 4.80 -3.67 11.32
CA ALA A 18 4.08 -2.87 12.29
C ALA A 18 3.87 -1.43 11.79
N ILE A 19 4.90 -0.79 11.25
CA ILE A 19 4.81 0.57 10.73
C ILE A 19 3.88 0.62 9.50
N ALA A 20 4.00 -0.35 8.59
CA ALA A 20 3.14 -0.42 7.41
C ALA A 20 1.66 -0.57 7.78
N VAL A 21 1.34 -1.43 8.76
CA VAL A 21 -0.05 -1.61 9.24
C VAL A 21 -0.60 -0.32 9.84
N VAL A 22 0.19 0.40 10.64
CA VAL A 22 -0.23 1.68 11.23
C VAL A 22 -0.46 2.73 10.14
N LEU A 23 0.48 2.86 9.21
CA LEU A 23 0.38 3.87 8.14
C LEU A 23 -0.82 3.61 7.23
N VAL A 24 -0.91 2.43 6.66
CA VAL A 24 -1.98 2.06 5.71
C VAL A 24 -3.33 2.02 6.41
N GLY A 25 -3.39 1.43 7.61
CA GLY A 25 -4.61 1.39 8.41
C GLY A 25 -5.14 2.78 8.75
N GLY A 26 -4.25 3.74 9.01
CA GLY A 26 -4.61 5.13 9.24
C GLY A 26 -5.23 5.80 8.01
N PHE A 27 -4.75 5.48 6.81
CA PHE A 27 -5.33 6.00 5.57
C PHE A 27 -6.67 5.35 5.21
N GLU A 28 -6.76 4.03 5.34
CA GLU A 28 -7.94 3.28 4.91
C GLU A 28 -9.13 3.42 5.88
N GLY A 29 -8.88 3.62 7.17
CA GLY A 29 -9.90 3.57 8.20
C GLY A 29 -10.42 2.16 8.43
N MET A 30 -10.93 1.88 9.63
CA MET A 30 -11.41 0.55 10.01
C MET A 30 -12.93 0.56 10.17
N LYS A 31 -13.60 -0.40 9.50
CA LYS A 31 -15.03 -0.68 9.69
C LYS A 31 -15.22 -2.16 10.02
N THR A 32 -15.68 -2.44 11.23
CA THR A 32 -15.84 -3.80 11.73
C THR A 32 -17.10 -4.50 11.22
N VAL A 33 -18.08 -3.76 10.70
CA VAL A 33 -19.31 -4.29 10.12
C VAL A 33 -19.28 -4.12 8.61
N ALA A 34 -19.57 -5.17 7.87
CA ALA A 34 -19.60 -5.12 6.41
C ALA A 34 -20.63 -4.12 5.89
N TYR A 35 -20.24 -3.34 4.93
CA TYR A 35 -21.06 -2.34 4.25
C TYR A 35 -20.89 -2.48 2.74
N LEU A 36 -21.78 -1.86 1.97
CA LEU A 36 -21.60 -1.75 0.53
C LEU A 36 -20.72 -0.53 0.20
N ASP A 37 -19.68 -0.76 -0.56
CA ASP A 37 -18.85 0.33 -1.09
C ASP A 37 -19.61 1.14 -2.16
N PRO A 38 -19.05 2.24 -2.68
CA PRO A 38 -19.73 3.07 -3.69
C PRO A 38 -20.13 2.33 -4.98
N VAL A 39 -19.51 1.17 -5.28
CA VAL A 39 -19.85 0.34 -6.44
C VAL A 39 -20.68 -0.89 -6.07
N GLY A 40 -21.15 -0.99 -4.82
CA GLY A 40 -22.04 -2.05 -4.37
C GLY A 40 -21.36 -3.34 -3.97
N ILE A 41 -20.07 -3.34 -3.66
CA ILE A 41 -19.32 -4.52 -3.22
C ILE A 41 -19.30 -4.59 -1.69
N PRO A 42 -19.69 -5.72 -1.07
CA PRO A 42 -19.55 -5.90 0.37
C PRO A 42 -18.11 -5.79 0.82
N THR A 43 -17.87 -4.89 1.77
CA THR A 43 -16.52 -4.47 2.20
C THR A 43 -16.50 -4.34 3.72
N HIS A 44 -15.42 -4.75 4.38
CA HIS A 44 -15.21 -4.47 5.80
C HIS A 44 -13.72 -4.31 6.12
N CYS A 45 -13.42 -4.13 7.39
CA CYS A 45 -12.06 -3.92 7.89
C CYS A 45 -11.39 -2.71 7.23
N PHE A 46 -10.26 -2.90 6.58
CA PHE A 46 -9.50 -1.84 5.90
C PHE A 46 -9.69 -1.92 4.37
N GLY A 47 -10.92 -2.07 3.92
CA GLY A 47 -11.23 -2.20 2.50
C GLY A 47 -11.15 -3.62 1.97
N GLU A 48 -11.21 -4.64 2.84
CA GLU A 48 -11.23 -6.04 2.42
C GLU A 48 -12.57 -6.41 1.80
N THR A 49 -12.51 -7.02 0.62
CA THR A 49 -13.71 -7.44 -0.14
C THR A 49 -13.78 -8.95 -0.35
N ARG A 50 -12.68 -9.67 -0.21
CA ARG A 50 -12.61 -11.10 -0.51
C ARG A 50 -13.44 -11.92 0.48
N GLY A 51 -14.45 -12.61 -0.03
CA GLY A 51 -15.31 -13.47 0.78
C GLY A 51 -16.23 -12.72 1.76
N VAL A 52 -16.30 -11.39 1.67
CA VAL A 52 -17.12 -10.57 2.56
C VAL A 52 -18.57 -10.56 2.10
N LYS A 53 -19.49 -10.74 3.04
CA LYS A 53 -20.94 -10.67 2.84
C LYS A 53 -21.53 -9.59 3.73
N LEU A 54 -22.60 -8.94 3.27
CA LEU A 54 -23.36 -8.03 4.14
C LEU A 54 -23.79 -8.74 5.43
N GLY A 55 -23.61 -8.05 6.56
CA GLY A 55 -23.87 -8.60 7.89
C GLY A 55 -22.65 -9.23 8.55
N ASP A 56 -21.56 -9.48 7.83
CA ASP A 56 -20.31 -9.96 8.43
C ASP A 56 -19.76 -8.94 9.42
N VAL A 57 -19.27 -9.45 10.56
CA VAL A 57 -18.65 -8.64 11.62
C VAL A 57 -17.26 -9.20 11.89
N ALA A 58 -16.29 -8.31 11.99
CA ALA A 58 -14.92 -8.67 12.37
C ALA A 58 -14.48 -7.85 13.58
N THR A 59 -13.61 -8.42 14.41
CA THR A 59 -12.99 -7.68 15.50
C THR A 59 -11.88 -6.77 14.95
N PRO A 60 -11.46 -5.70 15.69
CA PRO A 60 -10.30 -4.90 15.31
C PRO A 60 -9.04 -5.72 15.07
N ASP A 61 -8.77 -6.74 15.87
CA ASP A 61 -7.61 -7.62 15.71
C ASP A 61 -7.71 -8.46 14.44
N GLN A 62 -8.90 -8.97 14.11
CA GLN A 62 -9.14 -9.66 12.83
C GLN A 62 -8.91 -8.73 11.64
N CYS A 63 -9.37 -7.47 11.72
CA CYS A 63 -9.13 -6.48 10.68
C CYS A 63 -7.63 -6.19 10.48
N LYS A 64 -6.88 -6.03 11.57
CA LYS A 64 -5.42 -5.83 11.50
C LYS A 64 -4.70 -7.04 10.90
N ALA A 65 -5.11 -8.26 11.25
CA ALA A 65 -4.55 -9.48 10.68
C ALA A 65 -4.82 -9.58 9.18
N MET A 66 -6.03 -9.23 8.73
CA MET A 66 -6.37 -9.20 7.30
C MET A 66 -5.54 -8.16 6.55
N LEU A 67 -5.38 -6.96 7.11
CA LEU A 67 -4.54 -5.93 6.52
C LEU A 67 -3.09 -6.37 6.40
N ARG A 68 -2.55 -6.97 7.46
CA ARG A 68 -1.17 -7.50 7.44
C ARG A 68 -0.98 -8.55 6.35
N ASN A 69 -1.91 -9.50 6.22
CA ASN A 69 -1.84 -10.53 5.20
C ASN A 69 -1.88 -9.92 3.80
N ARG A 70 -2.73 -8.93 3.57
CA ARG A 70 -2.81 -8.23 2.29
C ARG A 70 -1.53 -7.47 1.99
N LEU A 71 -0.97 -6.78 2.97
CA LEU A 71 0.31 -6.08 2.83
C LEU A 71 1.47 -7.05 2.56
N GLU A 72 1.46 -8.26 3.13
CA GLU A 72 2.45 -9.29 2.79
C GLU A 72 2.36 -9.73 1.33
N GLU A 73 1.16 -9.91 0.79
CA GLU A 73 0.96 -10.22 -0.62
C GLU A 73 1.49 -9.07 -1.51
N ASP A 74 1.14 -7.84 -1.19
CA ASP A 74 1.59 -6.66 -1.93
C ASP A 74 3.11 -6.46 -1.81
N SER A 75 3.67 -6.72 -0.63
CA SER A 75 5.12 -6.71 -0.41
C SER A 75 5.84 -7.72 -1.31
N ALA A 76 5.35 -8.95 -1.38
CA ALA A 76 5.91 -9.94 -2.29
C ALA A 76 5.84 -9.47 -3.76
N GLY A 77 4.78 -8.77 -4.12
CA GLY A 77 4.60 -8.20 -5.46
C GLY A 77 5.60 -7.10 -5.77
N ILE A 78 5.78 -6.12 -4.88
CA ILE A 78 6.72 -5.01 -5.11
C ILE A 78 8.18 -5.42 -4.95
N ASP A 79 8.48 -6.44 -4.17
CA ASP A 79 9.84 -6.99 -4.08
C ASP A 79 10.39 -7.42 -5.45
N ARG A 80 9.51 -7.78 -6.38
CA ARG A 80 9.89 -8.17 -7.74
C ARG A 80 10.27 -6.99 -8.63
N CYS A 81 9.83 -5.79 -8.30
CA CYS A 81 10.03 -4.60 -9.12
C CYS A 81 10.82 -3.50 -8.43
N LEU A 82 11.30 -3.72 -7.22
CA LEU A 82 12.15 -2.80 -6.48
C LEU A 82 13.51 -3.42 -6.16
N PRO A 83 14.59 -2.62 -6.13
CA PRO A 83 15.88 -3.09 -5.63
C PRO A 83 15.79 -3.54 -4.16
N PRO A 84 16.56 -4.57 -3.75
CA PRO A 84 16.51 -5.09 -2.39
C PRO A 84 17.07 -4.14 -1.32
N ASP A 85 17.83 -3.13 -1.72
CA ASP A 85 18.50 -2.17 -0.85
C ASP A 85 17.74 -0.85 -0.64
N VAL A 86 16.48 -0.78 -1.09
CA VAL A 86 15.60 0.37 -0.78
C VAL A 86 15.47 0.52 0.72
N PRO A 87 15.77 1.69 1.31
CA PRO A 87 15.65 1.92 2.75
C PRO A 87 14.22 1.68 3.27
N ASP A 88 14.11 1.23 4.53
CA ASP A 88 12.80 0.88 5.10
C ASP A 88 11.75 1.99 5.00
N PRO A 89 12.03 3.26 5.33
CA PRO A 89 11.01 4.30 5.20
C PRO A 89 10.50 4.48 3.77
N SER A 90 11.39 4.44 2.79
CA SER A 90 11.04 4.52 1.38
C SER A 90 10.23 3.31 0.93
N TYR A 91 10.63 2.11 1.37
CA TYR A 91 9.92 0.87 1.07
C TYR A 91 8.49 0.88 1.64
N ILE A 92 8.31 1.30 2.88
CA ILE A 92 6.99 1.39 3.53
C ILE A 92 6.09 2.37 2.79
N ALA A 93 6.62 3.52 2.38
CA ALA A 93 5.87 4.50 1.59
C ALA A 93 5.43 3.93 0.24
N PHE A 94 6.31 3.23 -0.45
CA PHE A 94 5.98 2.56 -1.71
C PHE A 94 4.97 1.43 -1.53
N LEU A 95 5.08 0.66 -0.45
CA LEU A 95 4.10 -0.37 -0.12
C LEU A 95 2.71 0.22 0.13
N SER A 96 2.62 1.34 0.85
CA SER A 96 1.37 2.08 1.05
C SER A 96 0.76 2.54 -0.29
N ALA A 97 1.58 3.09 -1.18
CA ALA A 97 1.14 3.48 -2.52
C ALA A 97 0.65 2.26 -3.33
N ALA A 98 1.41 1.17 -3.32
CA ALA A 98 1.05 -0.06 -4.03
C ALA A 98 -0.26 -0.68 -3.50
N TYR A 99 -0.50 -0.64 -2.20
CA TYR A 99 -1.77 -1.07 -1.62
C TYR A 99 -2.95 -0.27 -2.17
N ASN A 100 -2.77 1.03 -2.32
CA ASN A 100 -3.82 1.94 -2.79
C ASN A 100 -4.08 1.85 -4.30
N ILE A 101 -3.03 1.83 -5.12
CA ILE A 101 -3.16 1.86 -6.59
C ILE A 101 -3.08 0.48 -7.24
N GLY A 102 -2.68 -0.53 -6.50
CA GLY A 102 -2.43 -1.89 -7.01
C GLY A 102 -0.97 -2.12 -7.39
N VAL A 103 -0.48 -3.32 -7.13
CA VAL A 103 0.90 -3.73 -7.41
C VAL A 103 1.27 -3.58 -8.90
N PRO A 104 0.44 -4.01 -9.88
CA PRO A 104 0.79 -3.85 -11.30
C PRO A 104 0.98 -2.38 -11.70
N ALA A 105 0.10 -1.49 -11.24
CA ALA A 105 0.22 -0.05 -11.52
C ALA A 105 1.47 0.54 -10.86
N PHE A 106 1.77 0.14 -9.62
CA PHE A 106 2.99 0.58 -8.93
C PHE A 106 4.25 0.14 -9.68
N CYS A 107 4.35 -1.12 -10.05
CA CYS A 107 5.54 -1.66 -10.73
C CYS A 107 5.77 -1.02 -12.11
N SER A 108 4.71 -0.55 -12.77
CA SER A 108 4.79 0.17 -14.05
C SER A 108 4.99 1.68 -13.89
N SER A 109 4.89 2.20 -12.67
CA SER A 109 4.94 3.63 -12.40
C SER A 109 6.35 4.21 -12.49
N SER A 110 6.41 5.54 -12.60
CA SER A 110 7.67 6.29 -12.49
C SER A 110 8.32 6.15 -11.11
N MET A 111 7.54 5.90 -10.05
CA MET A 111 8.07 5.58 -8.72
C MET A 111 9.02 4.38 -8.78
N ALA A 112 8.53 3.27 -9.29
CA ALA A 112 9.32 2.03 -9.41
C ALA A 112 10.43 2.13 -10.46
N LYS A 113 10.14 2.73 -11.62
CA LYS A 113 11.12 2.88 -12.71
C LYS A 113 12.34 3.71 -12.28
N ARG A 114 12.13 4.85 -11.63
CA ARG A 114 13.21 5.71 -11.14
C ARG A 114 14.02 5.01 -10.05
N THR A 115 13.35 4.36 -9.12
CA THR A 115 14.01 3.62 -8.04
C THR A 115 14.89 2.49 -8.60
N ARG A 116 14.41 1.73 -9.60
CA ARG A 116 15.23 0.70 -10.29
C ARG A 116 16.46 1.29 -10.99
N ALA A 117 16.34 2.50 -11.48
CA ALA A 117 17.45 3.22 -12.13
C ALA A 117 18.45 3.83 -11.15
N GLY A 118 18.26 3.63 -9.83
CA GLY A 118 19.13 4.21 -8.80
C GLY A 118 18.74 5.62 -8.34
N ASP A 119 17.63 6.15 -8.86
CA ASP A 119 17.10 7.48 -8.50
C ASP A 119 15.96 7.33 -7.47
N LEU A 120 16.34 7.00 -6.23
CA LEU A 120 15.37 6.84 -5.14
C LEU A 120 14.63 8.14 -4.84
N GLU A 121 15.34 9.27 -4.81
CA GLU A 121 14.73 10.58 -4.57
C GLU A 121 13.70 10.92 -5.63
N GLY A 122 14.02 10.70 -6.90
CA GLY A 122 13.07 10.85 -8.00
C GLY A 122 11.88 9.91 -7.91
N GLY A 123 12.09 8.68 -7.43
CA GLY A 123 11.02 7.73 -7.12
C GLY A 123 10.07 8.26 -6.06
N CYS A 124 10.60 8.79 -4.96
CA CYS A 124 9.80 9.42 -3.89
C CYS A 124 9.02 10.64 -4.40
N ASN A 125 9.67 11.47 -5.20
CA ASN A 125 9.07 12.68 -5.76
C ASN A 125 8.00 12.39 -6.84
N ALA A 126 7.92 11.17 -7.33
CA ALA A 126 6.87 10.74 -8.26
C ALA A 126 5.54 10.37 -7.57
N LEU A 127 5.55 10.15 -6.24
CA LEU A 127 4.34 9.81 -5.48
C LEU A 127 3.18 10.79 -5.71
N PRO A 128 3.37 12.12 -5.66
CA PRO A 128 2.28 13.06 -5.86
C PRO A 128 1.57 12.98 -7.21
N LEU A 129 2.17 12.38 -8.22
CA LEU A 129 1.54 12.18 -9.53
C LEU A 129 0.33 11.23 -9.47
N TRP A 130 0.20 10.47 -8.39
CA TRP A 130 -0.82 9.45 -8.19
C TRP A 130 -1.93 9.89 -7.22
N ASP A 131 -2.37 11.13 -7.33
CA ASP A 131 -3.42 11.73 -6.50
C ASP A 131 -4.77 11.89 -7.22
N LYS A 132 -4.90 11.30 -8.42
CA LYS A 132 -6.06 11.49 -9.29
C LYS A 132 -6.83 10.21 -9.50
N VAL A 133 -8.14 10.36 -9.69
CA VAL A 133 -9.05 9.32 -10.16
C VAL A 133 -9.63 9.76 -11.50
N THR A 134 -10.08 8.80 -12.31
CA THR A 134 -10.77 9.09 -13.55
C THR A 134 -12.29 9.10 -13.31
N ILE A 135 -12.92 10.24 -13.52
CA ILE A 135 -14.38 10.44 -13.42
C ILE A 135 -14.88 10.86 -14.79
N HIS A 136 -15.74 10.06 -15.41
CA HIS A 136 -16.27 10.31 -16.76
C HIS A 136 -15.18 10.65 -17.79
N GLY A 137 -14.09 9.90 -17.78
CA GLY A 137 -12.96 10.08 -18.69
C GLY A 137 -12.02 11.24 -18.36
N VAL A 138 -12.27 11.99 -17.30
CA VAL A 138 -11.45 13.13 -16.84
C VAL A 138 -10.68 12.77 -15.58
N LYS A 139 -9.39 13.07 -15.55
CA LYS A 139 -8.55 12.91 -14.35
C LYS A 139 -8.80 14.06 -13.39
N VAL A 140 -9.21 13.71 -12.16
CA VAL A 140 -9.55 14.67 -11.10
C VAL A 140 -8.71 14.35 -9.87
N ALA A 141 -8.00 15.34 -9.34
CA ALA A 141 -7.29 15.21 -8.08
C ALA A 141 -8.29 15.15 -6.92
N LEU A 142 -8.10 14.19 -6.00
CA LEU A 142 -8.87 14.09 -4.78
C LEU A 142 -8.05 14.60 -3.59
N PRO A 143 -8.59 15.52 -2.76
CA PRO A 143 -7.85 16.09 -1.63
C PRO A 143 -7.30 15.03 -0.67
N GLY A 144 -8.05 13.95 -0.43
CA GLY A 144 -7.61 12.83 0.41
C GLY A 144 -6.41 12.09 -0.18
N LEU A 145 -6.40 11.86 -1.49
CA LEU A 145 -5.27 11.24 -2.18
C LEU A 145 -4.06 12.17 -2.23
N THR A 146 -4.26 13.45 -2.45
CA THR A 146 -3.18 14.45 -2.44
C THR A 146 -2.47 14.45 -1.08
N ARG A 147 -3.24 14.46 0.03
CA ARG A 147 -2.66 14.37 1.38
C ARG A 147 -1.93 13.06 1.62
N ARG A 148 -2.52 11.94 1.22
CA ARG A 148 -1.91 10.61 1.36
C ARG A 148 -0.57 10.55 0.64
N ARG A 149 -0.52 10.99 -0.60
CA ARG A 149 0.73 11.04 -1.39
C ARG A 149 1.78 11.96 -0.78
N ALA A 150 1.36 13.08 -0.20
CA ALA A 150 2.27 14.00 0.48
C ALA A 150 2.91 13.36 1.73
N GLU A 151 2.13 12.66 2.53
CA GLU A 151 2.64 11.94 3.71
C GLU A 151 3.55 10.77 3.31
N GLU A 152 3.15 9.99 2.32
CA GLU A 152 3.99 8.91 1.78
C GLU A 152 5.31 9.46 1.23
N ARG A 153 5.28 10.57 0.48
CA ARG A 153 6.47 11.22 -0.02
C ARG A 153 7.40 11.69 1.10
N ALA A 154 6.85 12.32 2.13
CA ALA A 154 7.64 12.78 3.27
C ALA A 154 8.35 11.61 3.97
N LEU A 155 7.66 10.52 4.21
CA LEU A 155 8.23 9.29 4.77
C LEU A 155 9.30 8.71 3.82
N CYS A 156 9.00 8.60 2.54
CA CYS A 156 9.91 8.09 1.52
C CYS A 156 11.24 8.85 1.51
N LEU A 157 11.19 10.16 1.55
CA LEU A 157 12.38 11.03 1.53
C LEU A 157 13.25 10.89 2.78
N THR A 158 12.71 10.44 3.91
CA THR A 158 13.53 10.16 5.10
C THR A 158 14.50 9.01 4.86
N GLY A 159 14.19 8.09 3.96
CA GLY A 159 15.09 7.02 3.54
C GLY A 159 16.20 7.47 2.59
N VAL A 160 16.02 8.59 1.90
CA VAL A 160 17.01 9.16 0.98
C VAL A 160 18.12 9.90 1.73
N ARG A 161 17.79 10.48 2.87
CA ARG A 161 18.73 11.28 3.67
C ARG A 161 19.52 10.38 4.62
N PRO A 162 20.85 10.52 4.63
CA PRO A 162 21.68 9.80 5.60
C PRO A 162 21.42 10.24 7.03
#